data_d0cf1f72eaf98871363e3e735b153d4d
#
_entry.id   d0cf1f72eaf98871363e3e735b153d4d
#
_cell.length_a   1.000
_cell.length_b   1.000
_cell.length_c   1.000
_cell.angle_alpha   90.00
_cell.angle_beta   90.00
_cell.angle_gamma   90.00
#
_symmetry.space_group_name_H-M   'P 1'
#
loop_
_entity.id
_entity.type
_entity.pdbx_description
1 polymer ?
#
loop_
_entity_poly.entity_id
_entity_poly.type
_entity_poly.pdbx_seq_one_letter_code
_entity_poly.pdbx_strand_id
1 'polypeptide(L)'
;GSYLKNEGIEQAVIFFGNGLIDMFGTDVMNSLKQEDIKVLEYSELDTVDIDEIITLAFAMPNKTQAVISIGGGKVIDAGKYAAFLRNLPFISVPTSSSSDGFSSASASLLVHGKRTSVPARLAYGIIVDTQVIRTAPEKFIYSGIGDMISKITALYDWIYEEKCGYSEVNDF
;
A
#
# COMPACT_ATOMS: atom_id res chain seq x y z
N GLY A 1 -12.82 -4.47 10.46
CA GLY A 1 -14.22 -4.62 10.01
C GLY A 1 -14.98 -3.30 10.03
N SER A 2 -15.17 -2.69 11.20
CA SER A 2 -16.06 -1.53 11.41
C SER A 2 -15.79 -0.33 10.51
N TYR A 3 -14.52 -0.01 10.21
CA TYR A 3 -14.19 1.04 9.27
C TYR A 3 -14.81 0.78 7.87
N LEU A 4 -14.62 -0.40 7.32
CA LEU A 4 -15.15 -0.76 6.00
C LEU A 4 -16.67 -0.74 5.96
N LYS A 5 -17.33 -1.21 7.03
CA LYS A 5 -18.79 -1.17 7.14
C LYS A 5 -19.32 0.26 7.13
N ASN A 6 -18.68 1.17 7.84
CA ASN A 6 -19.06 2.59 7.87
C ASN A 6 -18.92 3.26 6.49
N GLU A 7 -17.97 2.79 5.69
CA GLU A 7 -17.75 3.24 4.30
C GLU A 7 -18.67 2.52 3.28
N GLY A 8 -19.55 1.62 3.72
CA GLY A 8 -20.46 0.87 2.86
C GLY A 8 -19.77 -0.21 2.01
N ILE A 9 -18.59 -0.65 2.42
CA ILE A 9 -17.82 -1.72 1.73
C ILE A 9 -18.23 -3.07 2.32
N GLU A 10 -18.86 -3.89 1.50
CA GLU A 10 -19.37 -5.22 1.88
C GLU A 10 -18.53 -6.37 1.33
N GLN A 11 -17.72 -6.13 0.29
CA GLN A 11 -16.94 -7.15 -0.40
C GLN A 11 -15.54 -6.65 -0.71
N ALA A 12 -14.52 -7.39 -0.28
CA ALA A 12 -13.13 -7.01 -0.47
C ALA A 12 -12.24 -8.17 -0.93
N VAL A 13 -11.14 -7.82 -1.59
CA VAL A 13 -9.98 -8.68 -1.83
C VAL A 13 -8.87 -8.24 -0.89
N ILE A 14 -8.14 -9.19 -0.31
CA ILE A 14 -7.08 -8.92 0.65
C ILE A 14 -5.75 -9.48 0.17
N PHE A 15 -4.73 -8.64 0.18
CA PHE A 15 -3.36 -9.03 -0.05
C PHE A 15 -2.55 -8.92 1.22
N PHE A 16 -1.86 -9.98 1.58
CA PHE A 16 -0.96 -10.03 2.72
C PHE A 16 0.50 -10.02 2.24
N GLY A 17 1.37 -9.40 3.01
CA GLY A 17 2.80 -9.64 2.87
C GLY A 17 3.16 -11.07 3.27
N ASN A 18 4.29 -11.56 2.76
CA ASN A 18 4.74 -12.94 2.97
C ASN A 18 4.82 -13.31 4.46
N GLY A 19 4.22 -14.44 4.85
CA GLY A 19 4.14 -14.95 6.23
C GLY A 19 3.12 -14.23 7.13
N LEU A 20 2.39 -13.21 6.63
CA LEU A 20 1.46 -12.44 7.46
C LEU A 20 0.07 -13.09 7.55
N ILE A 21 -0.28 -14.00 6.66
CA ILE A 21 -1.51 -14.79 6.78
C ILE A 21 -1.47 -15.64 8.06
N ASP A 22 -0.35 -16.28 8.33
CA ASP A 22 -0.17 -17.11 9.52
C ASP A 22 -0.22 -16.28 10.81
N MET A 23 0.30 -15.04 10.77
CA MET A 23 0.36 -14.16 11.93
C MET A 23 -0.95 -13.45 12.24
N PHE A 24 -1.63 -12.94 11.22
CA PHE A 24 -2.75 -12.00 11.38
C PHE A 24 -4.03 -12.43 10.65
N GLY A 25 -3.95 -13.44 9.77
CA GLY A 25 -5.07 -13.83 8.92
C GLY A 25 -6.33 -14.16 9.71
N THR A 26 -6.21 -14.94 10.77
CA THR A 26 -7.36 -15.33 11.62
C THR A 26 -8.05 -14.11 12.23
N ASP A 27 -7.31 -13.17 12.80
CA ASP A 27 -7.87 -11.98 13.45
C ASP A 27 -8.51 -11.04 12.44
N VAL A 28 -7.87 -10.86 11.29
CA VAL A 28 -8.41 -10.05 10.18
C VAL A 28 -9.72 -10.64 9.67
N MET A 29 -9.75 -11.95 9.38
CA MET A 29 -10.95 -12.62 8.88
C MET A 29 -12.09 -12.59 9.90
N ASN A 30 -11.80 -12.79 11.19
CA ASN A 30 -12.79 -12.69 12.26
C ASN A 30 -13.37 -11.26 12.37
N SER A 31 -12.50 -10.25 12.33
CA SER A 31 -12.93 -8.83 12.38
C SER A 31 -13.83 -8.46 11.18
N LEU A 32 -13.54 -8.96 10.00
CA LEU A 32 -14.38 -8.72 8.82
C LEU A 32 -15.69 -9.46 8.89
N LYS A 33 -15.66 -10.72 9.32
CA LYS A 33 -16.88 -11.55 9.49
C LYS A 33 -17.85 -10.98 10.54
N GLN A 34 -17.35 -10.41 11.63
CA GLN A 34 -18.17 -9.78 12.66
C GLN A 34 -19.00 -8.60 12.11
N GLU A 35 -18.56 -7.99 11.05
CA GLU A 35 -19.21 -6.85 10.40
C GLU A 35 -19.88 -7.20 9.07
N ASP A 36 -20.06 -8.51 8.81
CA ASP A 36 -20.68 -9.05 7.59
C ASP A 36 -19.94 -8.69 6.28
N ILE A 37 -18.64 -8.39 6.37
CA ILE A 37 -17.84 -8.11 5.19
C ILE A 37 -17.34 -9.41 4.58
N LYS A 38 -17.69 -9.63 3.34
CA LYS A 38 -17.30 -10.82 2.59
C LYS A 38 -15.91 -10.65 1.97
N VAL A 39 -14.97 -11.50 2.37
CA VAL A 39 -13.69 -11.64 1.68
C VAL A 39 -13.90 -12.52 0.46
N LEU A 40 -13.72 -11.96 -0.74
CA LEU A 40 -13.90 -12.66 -2.01
C LEU A 40 -12.69 -13.54 -2.32
N GLU A 41 -11.51 -12.98 -2.11
CA GLU A 41 -10.22 -13.66 -2.28
C GLU A 41 -9.21 -13.06 -1.30
N TYR A 42 -8.23 -13.87 -0.91
CA TYR A 42 -7.06 -13.41 -0.18
C TYR A 42 -5.84 -14.24 -0.57
N SER A 43 -4.68 -13.60 -0.60
CA SER A 43 -3.41 -14.25 -0.93
C SER A 43 -2.23 -13.48 -0.35
N GLU A 44 -1.08 -14.15 -0.25
CA GLU A 44 0.18 -13.47 -0.04
C GLU A 44 0.74 -12.92 -1.35
N LEU A 45 1.31 -11.72 -1.30
CA LEU A 45 2.00 -11.10 -2.41
C LEU A 45 3.43 -10.76 -2.01
N ASP A 46 4.38 -11.25 -2.78
CA ASP A 46 5.80 -10.89 -2.68
C ASP A 46 6.35 -10.30 -3.99
N THR A 47 5.49 -10.10 -4.98
CA THR A 47 5.87 -9.47 -6.25
C THR A 47 5.70 -7.97 -6.22
N VAL A 48 6.55 -7.30 -6.96
CA VAL A 48 6.41 -5.88 -7.35
C VAL A 48 6.59 -5.73 -8.87
N ASP A 49 6.55 -6.84 -9.61
CA ASP A 49 6.57 -6.83 -11.07
C ASP A 49 5.26 -6.30 -11.62
N ILE A 50 5.32 -5.31 -12.49
CA ILE A 50 4.14 -4.62 -12.99
C ILE A 50 3.23 -5.54 -13.80
N ASP A 51 3.78 -6.45 -14.60
CA ASP A 51 3.00 -7.35 -15.47
C ASP A 51 2.25 -8.38 -14.63
N GLU A 52 2.88 -8.88 -13.56
CA GLU A 52 2.22 -9.77 -12.61
C GLU A 52 1.07 -9.05 -11.86
N ILE A 53 1.29 -7.80 -11.45
CA ILE A 53 0.26 -7.02 -10.76
C ILE A 53 -0.90 -6.65 -11.70
N ILE A 54 -0.63 -6.35 -12.96
CA ILE A 54 -1.67 -6.14 -13.97
C ILE A 54 -2.52 -7.40 -14.13
N THR A 55 -1.87 -8.56 -14.26
CA THR A 55 -2.56 -9.85 -14.37
C THR A 55 -3.44 -10.12 -13.14
N LEU A 56 -2.89 -9.90 -11.94
CA LEU A 56 -3.62 -10.03 -10.68
C LEU A 56 -4.82 -9.08 -10.62
N ALA A 57 -4.64 -7.82 -11.00
CA ALA A 57 -5.71 -6.83 -10.98
C ALA A 57 -6.91 -7.25 -11.85
N PHE A 58 -6.65 -7.76 -13.03
CA PHE A 58 -7.72 -8.20 -13.94
C PHE A 58 -8.30 -9.58 -13.60
N ALA A 59 -7.59 -10.41 -12.81
CA ALA A 59 -8.11 -11.67 -12.28
C ALA A 59 -9.05 -11.49 -11.08
N MET A 60 -8.97 -10.36 -10.36
CA MET A 60 -9.85 -10.11 -9.21
C MET A 60 -11.34 -10.20 -9.58
N PRO A 61 -12.19 -10.74 -8.67
CA PRO A 61 -13.63 -10.87 -8.91
C PRO A 61 -14.30 -9.53 -9.26
N ASN A 62 -15.25 -9.55 -10.20
CA ASN A 62 -15.95 -8.34 -10.63
C ASN A 62 -16.77 -7.64 -9.52
N LYS A 63 -17.12 -8.38 -8.46
CA LYS A 63 -17.87 -7.85 -7.32
C LYS A 63 -16.99 -7.18 -6.26
N THR A 64 -15.67 -7.12 -6.48
CA THR A 64 -14.74 -6.46 -5.55
C THR A 64 -15.10 -4.98 -5.41
N GLN A 65 -15.31 -4.54 -4.19
CA GLN A 65 -15.63 -3.15 -3.85
C GLN A 65 -14.43 -2.41 -3.26
N ALA A 66 -13.47 -3.13 -2.69
CA ALA A 66 -12.23 -2.57 -2.18
C ALA A 66 -11.09 -3.58 -2.23
N VAL A 67 -9.86 -3.06 -2.29
CA VAL A 67 -8.64 -3.83 -2.13
C VAL A 67 -7.98 -3.43 -0.81
N ILE A 68 -7.61 -4.42 -0.01
CA ILE A 68 -6.94 -4.23 1.28
C ILE A 68 -5.54 -4.83 1.18
N SER A 69 -4.50 -4.07 1.49
CA SER A 69 -3.15 -4.62 1.63
C SER A 69 -2.65 -4.53 3.06
N ILE A 70 -2.20 -5.66 3.59
CA ILE A 70 -1.70 -5.79 4.96
C ILE A 70 -0.23 -6.20 4.90
N GLY A 71 0.67 -5.30 5.27
CA GLY A 71 2.10 -5.63 5.26
C GLY A 71 3.03 -4.46 5.06
N GLY A 72 4.22 -4.74 4.54
CA GLY A 72 5.24 -3.74 4.22
C GLY A 72 5.06 -3.13 2.83
N GLY A 73 6.02 -2.31 2.41
CA GLY A 73 5.94 -1.52 1.17
C GLY A 73 5.63 -2.32 -0.09
N LYS A 74 6.17 -3.54 -0.26
CA LYS A 74 5.94 -4.36 -1.45
C LYS A 74 4.45 -4.65 -1.68
N VAL A 75 3.78 -5.25 -0.69
CA VAL A 75 2.38 -5.62 -0.81
C VAL A 75 1.47 -4.39 -0.85
N ILE A 76 1.85 -3.31 -0.16
CA ILE A 76 1.12 -2.04 -0.20
C ILE A 76 1.19 -1.44 -1.60
N ASP A 77 2.36 -1.36 -2.21
CA ASP A 77 2.51 -0.82 -3.56
C ASP A 77 1.83 -1.67 -4.62
N ALA A 78 1.95 -3.01 -4.51
CA ALA A 78 1.27 -3.94 -5.41
C ALA A 78 -0.25 -3.82 -5.34
N GLY A 79 -0.83 -3.87 -4.14
CA GLY A 79 -2.28 -3.76 -3.96
C GLY A 79 -2.83 -2.37 -4.28
N LYS A 80 -2.07 -1.31 -3.97
CA LYS A 80 -2.40 0.07 -4.36
C LYS A 80 -2.51 0.19 -5.89
N TYR A 81 -1.54 -0.34 -6.61
CA TYR A 81 -1.54 -0.29 -8.06
C TYR A 81 -2.64 -1.15 -8.67
N ALA A 82 -2.87 -2.36 -8.14
CA ALA A 82 -3.99 -3.21 -8.56
C ALA A 82 -5.35 -2.54 -8.36
N ALA A 83 -5.56 -1.89 -7.20
CA ALA A 83 -6.77 -1.10 -6.93
C ALA A 83 -6.91 0.09 -7.88
N PHE A 84 -5.81 0.79 -8.17
CA PHE A 84 -5.78 1.90 -9.12
C PHE A 84 -6.22 1.48 -10.52
N LEU A 85 -5.69 0.36 -11.04
CA LEU A 85 -6.06 -0.19 -12.35
C LEU A 85 -7.55 -0.55 -12.44
N ARG A 86 -8.13 -1.01 -11.35
CA ARG A 86 -9.56 -1.38 -11.26
C ARG A 86 -10.47 -0.22 -10.84
N ASN A 87 -9.91 0.95 -10.59
CA ASN A 87 -10.63 2.11 -10.06
C ASN A 87 -11.42 1.79 -8.76
N LEU A 88 -10.78 1.02 -7.87
CA LEU A 88 -11.34 0.59 -6.58
C LEU A 88 -10.74 1.39 -5.42
N PRO A 89 -11.48 1.60 -4.32
CA PRO A 89 -10.91 2.05 -3.05
C PRO A 89 -9.79 1.12 -2.59
N PHE A 90 -8.68 1.73 -2.16
CA PHE A 90 -7.53 1.02 -1.59
C PHE A 90 -7.42 1.30 -0.11
N ILE A 91 -7.37 0.25 0.71
CA ILE A 91 -7.16 0.33 2.16
C ILE A 91 -5.76 -0.17 2.49
N SER A 92 -4.96 0.69 3.03
CA SER A 92 -3.58 0.40 3.45
C SER A 92 -3.52 0.03 4.92
N VAL A 93 -2.94 -1.13 5.24
CA VAL A 93 -2.72 -1.61 6.61
C VAL A 93 -1.23 -1.91 6.80
N PRO A 94 -0.40 -0.90 7.06
CA PRO A 94 1.03 -1.09 7.21
C PRO A 94 1.36 -1.88 8.49
N THR A 95 2.25 -2.87 8.36
CA THR A 95 2.79 -3.65 9.49
C THR A 95 4.21 -3.23 9.86
N SER A 96 4.77 -2.25 9.17
CA SER A 96 6.07 -1.65 9.46
C SER A 96 6.10 -0.18 9.05
N SER A 97 6.97 0.59 9.65
CA SER A 97 7.20 2.02 9.36
C SER A 97 8.42 2.24 8.47
N SER A 98 8.70 1.33 7.52
CA SER A 98 9.95 1.35 6.75
C SER A 98 10.01 2.43 5.67
N SER A 99 8.88 3.00 5.27
CA SER A 99 8.76 4.08 4.28
C SER A 99 7.38 4.73 4.35
N ASP A 100 7.18 5.84 3.65
CA ASP A 100 5.89 6.52 3.50
C ASP A 100 4.99 5.92 2.40
N GLY A 101 5.38 4.82 1.77
CA GLY A 101 4.64 4.19 0.68
C GLY A 101 3.18 3.89 0.98
N PHE A 102 2.82 3.67 2.26
CA PHE A 102 1.44 3.46 2.69
C PHE A 102 0.53 4.69 2.54
N SER A 103 1.10 5.88 2.45
CA SER A 103 0.38 7.18 2.35
C SER A 103 0.68 7.94 1.06
N SER A 104 1.54 7.44 0.17
CA SER A 104 1.89 8.12 -1.08
C SER A 104 0.90 7.83 -2.22
N ALA A 105 0.82 8.74 -3.19
CA ALA A 105 0.01 8.60 -4.40
C ALA A 105 0.71 7.82 -5.53
N SER A 106 1.90 7.29 -5.29
CA SER A 106 2.67 6.50 -6.24
C SER A 106 2.94 5.10 -5.71
N ALA A 107 3.30 4.18 -6.60
CA ALA A 107 3.75 2.84 -6.28
C ALA A 107 5.14 2.59 -6.87
N SER A 108 6.03 1.99 -6.09
CA SER A 108 7.39 1.64 -6.52
C SER A 108 7.41 0.20 -7.05
N LEU A 109 7.37 0.05 -8.37
CA LEU A 109 7.25 -1.23 -9.04
C LEU A 109 8.48 -1.57 -9.90
N LEU A 110 8.61 -2.82 -10.29
CA LEU A 110 9.56 -3.24 -11.32
C LEU A 110 8.88 -3.14 -12.68
N VAL A 111 9.41 -2.26 -13.54
CA VAL A 111 9.00 -2.07 -14.92
C VAL A 111 10.17 -2.49 -15.79
N HIS A 112 10.02 -3.58 -16.53
CA HIS A 112 11.11 -4.17 -17.32
C HIS A 112 12.40 -4.39 -16.50
N GLY A 113 12.24 -4.90 -15.27
CA GLY A 113 13.35 -5.19 -14.35
C GLY A 113 13.99 -3.96 -13.68
N LYS A 114 13.48 -2.76 -13.89
CA LYS A 114 13.97 -1.52 -13.25
C LYS A 114 12.96 -1.00 -12.24
N ARG A 115 13.42 -0.62 -11.06
CA ARG A 115 12.59 0.08 -10.05
C ARG A 115 12.15 1.42 -10.62
N THR A 116 10.84 1.61 -10.70
CA THR A 116 10.21 2.79 -11.27
C THR A 116 9.06 3.23 -10.37
N SER A 117 8.98 4.52 -10.09
CA SER A 117 7.82 5.09 -9.44
C SER A 117 6.73 5.31 -10.50
N VAL A 118 5.61 4.61 -10.35
CA VAL A 118 4.47 4.73 -11.25
C VAL A 118 3.33 5.46 -10.56
N PRO A 119 2.55 6.29 -11.28
CA PRO A 119 1.38 6.95 -10.73
C PRO A 119 0.37 5.93 -10.22
N ALA A 120 -0.22 6.23 -9.07
CA ALA A 120 -1.32 5.50 -8.48
C ALA A 120 -2.29 6.50 -7.84
N ARG A 121 -2.99 6.11 -6.76
CA ARG A 121 -3.82 7.01 -5.95
C ARG A 121 -3.44 6.92 -4.48
N LEU A 122 -3.70 7.96 -3.75
CA LEU A 122 -3.69 7.92 -2.28
C LEU A 122 -4.61 6.81 -1.79
N ALA A 123 -4.22 6.18 -0.70
CA ALA A 123 -5.08 5.22 -0.04
C ALA A 123 -6.40 5.91 0.36
N TYR A 124 -7.52 5.23 0.12
CA TYR A 124 -8.86 5.66 0.57
C TYR A 124 -8.93 5.68 2.10
N GLY A 125 -8.26 4.70 2.73
CA GLY A 125 -8.10 4.64 4.18
C GLY A 125 -6.77 4.01 4.57
N ILE A 126 -6.23 4.46 5.69
CA ILE A 126 -5.00 3.92 6.28
C ILE A 126 -5.32 3.48 7.70
N ILE A 127 -5.13 2.19 7.98
CA ILE A 127 -5.35 1.61 9.30
C ILE A 127 -4.01 1.25 9.91
N VAL A 128 -3.62 1.96 10.95
CA VAL A 128 -2.33 1.78 11.63
C VAL A 128 -2.55 1.17 13.00
N ASP A 129 -2.03 -0.04 13.20
CA ASP A 129 -1.92 -0.65 14.52
C ASP A 129 -0.48 -0.50 15.03
N THR A 130 -0.31 0.38 16.01
CA THR A 130 1.00 0.67 16.60
C THR A 130 1.58 -0.53 17.35
N GLN A 131 0.75 -1.45 17.85
CA GLN A 131 1.23 -2.66 18.48
C GLN A 131 1.83 -3.63 17.46
N VAL A 132 1.18 -3.77 16.30
CA VAL A 132 1.71 -4.54 15.17
C VAL A 132 3.04 -3.95 14.69
N ILE A 133 3.09 -2.63 14.47
CA ILE A 133 4.32 -1.96 14.02
C ILE A 133 5.48 -2.16 15.01
N ARG A 134 5.21 -2.17 16.33
CA ARG A 134 6.23 -2.44 17.36
C ARG A 134 6.84 -3.83 17.29
N THR A 135 6.16 -4.81 16.71
CA THR A 135 6.68 -6.18 16.53
C THR A 135 7.58 -6.31 15.32
N ALA A 136 7.57 -5.32 14.42
CA ALA A 136 8.40 -5.33 13.24
C ALA A 136 9.90 -5.20 13.59
N PRO A 137 10.81 -5.80 12.80
CA PRO A 137 12.24 -5.65 13.00
C PRO A 137 12.68 -4.19 13.09
N GLU A 138 13.50 -3.86 14.07
CA GLU A 138 13.98 -2.50 14.37
C GLU A 138 14.61 -1.80 13.14
N LYS A 139 15.24 -2.56 12.25
CA LYS A 139 15.80 -2.04 10.99
C LYS A 139 14.77 -1.28 10.15
N PHE A 140 13.48 -1.61 10.26
CA PHE A 140 12.43 -0.91 9.52
C PHE A 140 12.14 0.47 10.09
N ILE A 141 12.34 0.68 11.38
CA ILE A 141 12.28 2.01 12.00
C ILE A 141 13.42 2.89 11.45
N TYR A 142 14.65 2.36 11.43
CA TYR A 142 15.78 3.10 10.84
C TYR A 142 15.59 3.40 9.36
N SER A 143 15.01 2.45 8.61
CA SER A 143 14.66 2.66 7.21
C SER A 143 13.66 3.81 7.04
N GLY A 144 12.62 3.86 7.87
CA GLY A 144 11.62 4.95 7.84
C GLY A 144 12.21 6.31 8.22
N ILE A 145 13.12 6.34 9.21
CA ILE A 145 13.85 7.57 9.54
C ILE A 145 14.69 8.03 8.34
N GLY A 146 15.40 7.12 7.68
CA GLY A 146 16.16 7.42 6.46
C GLY A 146 15.27 7.93 5.33
N ASP A 147 14.11 7.34 5.13
CA ASP A 147 13.11 7.78 4.17
C ASP A 147 12.61 9.21 4.46
N MET A 148 12.34 9.53 5.72
CA MET A 148 11.98 10.89 6.14
C MET A 148 13.10 11.90 5.90
N ILE A 149 14.35 11.55 6.23
CA ILE A 149 15.51 12.42 6.00
C ILE A 149 15.73 12.67 4.50
N SER A 150 15.50 11.67 3.65
CA SER A 150 15.65 11.81 2.20
C SER A 150 14.76 12.89 1.59
N LYS A 151 13.60 13.19 2.22
CA LYS A 151 12.71 14.26 1.75
C LYS A 151 13.36 15.64 1.86
N ILE A 152 14.21 15.84 2.86
CA ILE A 152 14.95 17.11 3.03
C ILE A 152 15.89 17.32 1.85
N THR A 153 16.68 16.29 1.49
CA THR A 153 17.60 16.37 0.35
C THR A 153 16.83 16.52 -0.97
N ALA A 154 15.76 15.77 -1.16
CA ALA A 154 14.93 15.88 -2.36
C ALA A 154 14.32 17.30 -2.54
N LEU A 155 13.89 17.93 -1.44
CA LEU A 155 13.40 19.31 -1.48
C LEU A 155 14.51 20.30 -1.90
N TYR A 156 15.73 20.13 -1.37
CA TYR A 156 16.85 20.97 -1.78
C TYR A 156 17.21 20.78 -3.25
N ASP A 157 17.20 19.56 -3.76
CA ASP A 157 17.45 19.25 -5.17
C ASP A 157 16.38 19.90 -6.05
N TRP A 158 15.12 19.83 -5.66
CA TRP A 158 14.01 20.45 -6.40
C TRP A 158 14.11 21.98 -6.44
N ILE A 159 14.43 22.63 -5.30
CA ILE A 159 14.68 24.09 -5.25
C ILE A 159 15.89 24.45 -6.11
N TYR A 160 16.91 23.60 -6.18
CA TYR A 160 18.06 23.83 -7.04
C TYR A 160 17.71 23.73 -8.52
N GLU A 161 16.92 22.72 -8.92
CA GLU A 161 16.39 22.56 -10.27
C GLU A 161 15.57 23.78 -10.71
N GLU A 162 14.73 24.32 -9.82
CA GLU A 162 13.97 25.55 -10.09
C GLU A 162 14.90 26.73 -10.38
N LYS A 163 15.93 26.93 -9.57
CA LYS A 163 16.94 27.99 -9.78
C LYS A 163 17.69 27.83 -11.11
N CYS A 164 17.82 26.60 -11.59
CA CYS A 164 18.44 26.30 -12.88
C CYS A 164 17.45 26.36 -14.05
N GLY A 165 16.16 26.57 -13.80
CA GLY A 165 15.11 26.65 -14.83
C GLY A 165 14.66 25.29 -15.39
N TYR A 166 14.89 24.18 -14.65
CA TYR A 166 14.51 22.84 -15.07
C TYR A 166 13.13 22.38 -14.55
N SER A 167 12.68 22.96 -13.47
CA SER A 167 11.38 22.63 -12.84
C SER A 167 10.80 23.88 -12.16
N GLU A 168 9.54 23.78 -11.74
CA GLU A 168 8.90 24.79 -10.87
C GLU A 168 8.56 24.12 -9.55
N VAL A 169 8.88 24.74 -8.42
CA VAL A 169 8.47 24.32 -7.09
C VAL A 169 7.06 24.86 -6.85
N ASN A 170 6.11 23.94 -6.69
CA ASN A 170 4.74 24.30 -6.33
C ASN A 170 4.61 24.42 -4.80
N ASP A 171 3.91 25.44 -4.35
CA ASP A 171 3.47 25.53 -2.95
C ASP A 171 2.42 24.43 -2.69
N PHE A 172 2.61 23.68 -1.60
CA PHE A 172 1.68 22.65 -1.13
C PHE A 172 0.60 23.27 -0.23
#